data_3ac529d9e5dcb6da260f4f7f131f58d4
#
_entry.id   3ac529d9e5dcb6da260f4f7f131f58d4
#
_cell.length_a   1.000
_cell.length_b   1.000
_cell.length_c   1.000
_cell.angle_alpha   90.00
_cell.angle_beta   90.00
_cell.angle_gamma   90.00
#
_symmetry.space_group_name_H-M   'P 1'
#
loop_
_entity.id
_entity.type
_entity.pdbx_description
1 polymer ?
#
loop_
_entity_poly.entity_id
_entity_poly.type
_entity_poly.pdbx_seq_one_letter_code
_entity_poly.pdbx_strand_id
1 'polypeptide(L)'
;EISLGLVGSEMCIRDRVYIIAEGCDNHMGDVEVAKEMCRQAKLAGADCIKFQHHLPDEEMLSDAVIAGKNNIPLYEFLKQHALTLKQHRELMEYCKKIGIQYLCTPFSLKAAYELDAMGVDAFKIGSGEMTDIPTLVRIARLGKPMIVSTGMSTIEEIRRTYDVLNQTGVSLAFTNCISEYPPKYEDINLKFILQMEKHFPDAIIGHSDHTPDLYTSFGAVTLGARIIEKHVILDKRTPGPDQSVSIDFQELHQLVDGIRKLEDALGSVKKVHPGEEETRSWAFRSLVTKRPIKKGQRIEEDMIWSKRPGTGIPAYRMKEIIGKYAATDIDENVLLKEDDFC
;
A
#
# COMPACT_ATOMS: atom_id res chain seq x y z
N GLU A 1 -1.97 20.94 -1.78
CA GLU A 1 -1.09 19.85 -1.30
C GLU A 1 -1.62 19.38 0.04
N ILE A 2 -2.24 18.19 0.09
CA ILE A 2 -2.67 17.58 1.33
C ILE A 2 -1.42 16.90 1.92
N SER A 3 -0.69 17.61 2.74
CA SER A 3 0.25 17.04 3.66
C SER A 3 -0.57 16.56 4.85
N LEU A 4 -0.73 15.24 5.03
CA LEU A 4 -0.94 14.73 6.37
C LEU A 4 0.35 15.05 7.10
N GLY A 5 0.34 15.99 8.06
CA GLY A 5 1.52 16.40 8.83
C GLY A 5 2.10 15.29 9.71
N LEU A 6 2.05 14.05 9.22
CA LEU A 6 2.48 12.82 9.90
C LEU A 6 3.99 12.58 9.82
N VAL A 7 4.76 13.49 9.21
CA VAL A 7 6.22 13.31 9.16
C VAL A 7 6.91 14.64 9.45
N GLY A 8 7.66 14.70 10.50
CA GLY A 8 8.72 15.69 10.66
C GLY A 8 9.76 15.46 9.57
N SER A 9 9.89 16.41 8.64
CA SER A 9 10.78 16.51 7.48
C SER A 9 10.37 15.73 6.22
N GLU A 10 9.90 16.47 5.22
CA GLU A 10 10.04 16.27 3.76
C GLU A 10 9.46 15.02 3.06
N MET A 11 8.80 14.07 3.70
CA MET A 11 8.23 12.94 2.99
C MET A 11 6.70 13.03 2.92
N CYS A 12 6.19 13.42 1.75
CA CYS A 12 4.76 13.44 1.45
C CYS A 12 4.26 11.98 1.31
N ILE A 13 3.18 11.60 2.03
CA ILE A 13 2.51 10.29 1.85
C ILE A 13 2.09 10.05 0.40
N ARG A 14 2.01 11.10 -0.43
CA ARG A 14 1.76 10.98 -1.87
C ARG A 14 2.92 10.35 -2.64
N ASP A 15 4.15 10.47 -2.14
CA ASP A 15 5.35 10.01 -2.84
C ASP A 15 5.79 8.61 -2.37
N ARG A 16 5.37 8.20 -1.16
CA ARG A 16 5.73 6.92 -0.55
C ARG A 16 4.56 6.35 0.26
N VAL A 17 4.35 5.04 0.21
CA VAL A 17 3.34 4.33 1.01
C VAL A 17 3.70 4.40 2.49
N TYR A 18 2.76 4.85 3.30
CA TYR A 18 2.87 4.93 4.75
C TYR A 18 2.42 3.62 5.38
N ILE A 19 3.30 2.95 6.12
CA ILE A 19 3.07 1.61 6.67
C ILE A 19 2.87 1.69 8.17
N ILE A 20 1.67 1.31 8.62
CA ILE A 20 1.24 1.29 10.01
C ILE A 20 1.26 -0.15 10.52
N ALA A 21 2.12 -0.43 11.49
CA ALA A 21 2.07 -1.66 12.28
C ALA A 21 1.01 -1.51 13.38
N GLU A 22 -0.09 -2.28 13.31
CA GLU A 22 -1.17 -2.24 14.31
C GLU A 22 -0.88 -3.22 15.44
N GLY A 23 -0.46 -2.72 16.58
CA GLY A 23 -0.22 -3.49 17.80
C GLY A 23 -1.50 -3.92 18.50
N CYS A 24 -2.58 -3.11 18.32
CA CYS A 24 -3.88 -3.39 18.93
C CYS A 24 -3.74 -3.73 20.43
N ASP A 25 -4.50 -4.73 20.92
CA ASP A 25 -4.42 -5.26 22.27
C ASP A 25 -3.54 -6.52 22.39
N ASN A 26 -2.73 -6.84 21.36
CA ASN A 26 -1.83 -8.00 21.40
C ASN A 26 -0.75 -7.91 22.50
N HIS A 27 -0.59 -6.73 23.09
CA HIS A 27 0.25 -6.52 24.30
C HIS A 27 -0.39 -7.02 25.60
N MET A 28 -1.69 -7.37 25.62
CA MET A 28 -2.43 -7.90 26.76
C MET A 28 -2.26 -7.04 28.05
N GLY A 29 -2.23 -5.71 27.91
CA GLY A 29 -2.06 -4.76 29.04
C GLY A 29 -0.62 -4.58 29.53
N ASP A 30 0.35 -5.30 28.99
CA ASP A 30 1.76 -5.20 29.36
C ASP A 30 2.48 -4.14 28.52
N VAL A 31 2.88 -3.06 29.16
CA VAL A 31 3.58 -1.95 28.50
C VAL A 31 4.98 -2.31 28.01
N GLU A 32 5.66 -3.29 28.62
CA GLU A 32 6.98 -3.73 28.16
C GLU A 32 6.85 -4.58 26.89
N VAL A 33 5.80 -5.40 26.79
CA VAL A 33 5.45 -6.09 25.55
C VAL A 33 5.14 -5.07 24.45
N ALA A 34 4.36 -4.01 24.75
CA ALA A 34 4.06 -2.96 23.79
C ALA A 34 5.33 -2.20 23.34
N LYS A 35 6.28 -1.92 24.24
CA LYS A 35 7.58 -1.33 23.86
C LYS A 35 8.40 -2.23 22.98
N GLU A 36 8.41 -3.53 23.25
CA GLU A 36 9.10 -4.49 22.37
C GLU A 36 8.46 -4.52 20.99
N MET A 37 7.13 -4.45 20.88
CA MET A 37 6.44 -4.29 19.60
C MET A 37 6.86 -3.01 18.88
N CYS A 38 6.99 -1.87 19.60
CA CYS A 38 7.52 -0.62 19.03
C CYS A 38 8.92 -0.81 18.45
N ARG A 39 9.81 -1.46 19.21
CA ARG A 39 11.19 -1.73 18.80
C ARG A 39 11.24 -2.61 17.53
N GLN A 40 10.46 -3.67 17.51
CA GLN A 40 10.40 -4.59 16.39
C GLN A 40 9.79 -3.93 15.14
N ALA A 41 8.74 -3.11 15.27
CA ALA A 41 8.16 -2.35 14.17
C ALA A 41 9.18 -1.40 13.55
N LYS A 42 9.98 -0.71 14.39
CA LYS A 42 11.09 0.12 13.92
C LYS A 42 12.13 -0.68 13.15
N LEU A 43 12.55 -1.82 13.66
CA LEU A 43 13.54 -2.68 13.01
C LEU A 43 13.03 -3.28 11.71
N ALA A 44 11.74 -3.59 11.63
CA ALA A 44 11.09 -4.06 10.40
C ALA A 44 10.98 -2.95 9.34
N GLY A 45 11.16 -1.67 9.71
CA GLY A 45 11.11 -0.54 8.80
C GLY A 45 9.73 0.09 8.62
N ALA A 46 8.76 -0.23 9.48
CA ALA A 46 7.47 0.44 9.48
C ALA A 46 7.62 1.94 9.79
N ASP A 47 6.74 2.76 9.22
CA ASP A 47 6.74 4.21 9.43
C ASP A 47 6.12 4.55 10.79
N CYS A 48 5.15 3.75 11.23
CA CYS A 48 4.36 3.99 12.42
C CYS A 48 4.03 2.68 13.14
N ILE A 49 3.91 2.76 14.48
CA ILE A 49 3.22 1.75 15.27
C ILE A 49 1.98 2.35 15.89
N LYS A 50 0.88 1.58 15.89
CA LYS A 50 -0.42 2.02 16.38
C LYS A 50 -0.91 1.15 17.54
N PHE A 51 -1.57 1.79 18.50
CA PHE A 51 -2.29 1.15 19.59
C PHE A 51 -3.71 1.70 19.69
N GLN A 52 -4.45 1.26 20.70
CA GLN A 52 -5.85 1.59 20.92
C GLN A 52 -6.01 2.17 22.33
N HIS A 53 -6.69 3.32 22.45
CA HIS A 53 -6.98 3.93 23.76
C HIS A 53 -8.44 3.69 24.11
N HIS A 54 -8.64 2.69 24.96
CA HIS A 54 -9.94 2.25 25.45
C HIS A 54 -10.28 2.87 26.81
N LEU A 55 -11.49 3.38 26.90
CA LEU A 55 -12.14 3.82 28.15
C LEU A 55 -13.51 3.13 28.19
N PRO A 56 -13.60 1.86 28.64
CA PRO A 56 -14.80 1.02 28.45
C PRO A 56 -16.12 1.66 28.88
N ASP A 57 -16.10 2.43 29.97
CA ASP A 57 -17.28 3.16 30.47
C ASP A 57 -17.76 4.30 29.54
N GLU A 58 -16.90 4.76 28.61
CA GLU A 58 -17.18 5.83 27.63
C GLU A 58 -17.49 5.27 26.23
N GLU A 59 -17.28 3.96 26.03
CA GLU A 59 -17.38 3.30 24.73
C GLU A 59 -18.66 2.47 24.62
N MET A 60 -19.07 1.80 25.68
CA MET A 60 -20.19 0.87 25.66
C MET A 60 -20.93 0.81 26.99
N LEU A 61 -22.16 0.31 26.95
CA LEU A 61 -22.90 -0.01 28.16
C LEU A 61 -22.30 -1.26 28.80
N SER A 62 -22.12 -1.21 30.15
CA SER A 62 -21.47 -2.29 30.89
C SER A 62 -22.26 -3.62 30.89
N ASP A 63 -23.57 -3.56 30.62
CA ASP A 63 -24.48 -4.71 30.52
C ASP A 63 -24.73 -5.14 29.05
N ALA A 64 -24.09 -4.49 28.08
CA ALA A 64 -24.19 -4.89 26.68
C ALA A 64 -23.55 -6.27 26.48
N VAL A 65 -24.33 -7.22 25.98
CA VAL A 65 -23.85 -8.56 25.62
C VAL A 65 -23.10 -8.47 24.30
N ILE A 66 -21.86 -7.99 24.36
CA ILE A 66 -20.95 -7.96 23.21
C ILE A 66 -20.06 -9.19 23.30
N ALA A 67 -20.06 -10.00 22.24
CA ALA A 67 -19.17 -11.15 22.16
C ALA A 67 -17.73 -10.68 22.28
N GLY A 68 -17.08 -11.08 23.36
CA GLY A 68 -15.70 -10.70 23.63
C GLY A 68 -14.71 -11.67 23.01
N LYS A 69 -13.44 -11.31 23.10
CA LYS A 69 -12.32 -12.14 22.70
C LYS A 69 -11.97 -13.09 23.87
N ASN A 70 -11.48 -14.29 23.55
CA ASN A 70 -11.09 -15.30 24.55
C ASN A 70 -12.22 -15.74 25.51
N ASN A 71 -13.48 -15.76 25.06
CA ASN A 71 -14.65 -16.09 25.90
C ASN A 71 -14.90 -15.15 27.09
N ILE A 72 -14.31 -13.98 27.10
CA ILE A 72 -14.58 -12.93 28.09
C ILE A 72 -15.43 -11.84 27.39
N PRO A 73 -16.48 -11.28 28.00
CA PRO A 73 -17.21 -10.14 27.46
C PRO A 73 -16.25 -9.00 27.11
N LEU A 74 -16.47 -8.30 25.99
CA LEU A 74 -15.56 -7.28 25.50
C LEU A 74 -15.27 -6.19 26.53
N TYR A 75 -16.29 -5.72 27.24
CA TYR A 75 -16.16 -4.74 28.31
C TYR A 75 -15.16 -5.18 29.39
N GLU A 76 -15.29 -6.42 29.88
CA GLU A 76 -14.40 -6.98 30.90
C GLU A 76 -12.98 -7.21 30.36
N PHE A 77 -12.86 -7.65 29.11
CA PHE A 77 -11.57 -7.80 28.46
C PHE A 77 -10.81 -6.46 28.39
N LEU A 78 -11.47 -5.41 27.92
CA LEU A 78 -10.88 -4.09 27.80
C LEU A 78 -10.53 -3.50 29.19
N LYS A 79 -11.37 -3.68 30.20
CA LYS A 79 -11.05 -3.28 31.59
C LYS A 79 -9.78 -3.92 32.13
N GLN A 80 -9.50 -5.15 31.73
CA GLN A 80 -8.32 -5.88 32.22
C GLN A 80 -7.06 -5.56 31.42
N HIS A 81 -7.17 -5.24 30.13
CA HIS A 81 -6.03 -5.20 29.22
C HIS A 81 -5.78 -3.83 28.57
N ALA A 82 -6.70 -2.87 28.68
CA ALA A 82 -6.47 -1.54 28.15
C ALA A 82 -5.28 -0.85 28.81
N LEU A 83 -4.45 -0.22 28.00
CA LEU A 83 -3.36 0.63 28.50
C LEU A 83 -3.93 1.92 29.09
N THR A 84 -3.38 2.36 30.18
CA THR A 84 -3.69 3.65 30.79
C THR A 84 -3.09 4.80 29.98
N LEU A 85 -3.65 6.01 30.09
CA LEU A 85 -3.10 7.21 29.46
C LEU A 85 -1.61 7.44 29.82
N LYS A 86 -1.20 7.08 31.04
CA LYS A 86 0.20 7.16 31.46
C LYS A 86 1.09 6.21 30.63
N GLN A 87 0.64 4.99 30.39
CA GLN A 87 1.36 4.01 29.58
C GLN A 87 1.40 4.42 28.09
N HIS A 88 0.31 4.98 27.55
CA HIS A 88 0.31 5.57 26.21
C HIS A 88 1.33 6.68 26.06
N ARG A 89 1.44 7.57 27.05
CA ARG A 89 2.47 8.62 27.07
C ARG A 89 3.89 8.03 27.07
N GLU A 90 4.11 7.02 27.90
CA GLU A 90 5.39 6.30 27.97
C GLU A 90 5.76 5.65 26.64
N LEU A 91 4.80 5.03 25.95
CA LEU A 91 4.99 4.46 24.62
C LEU A 91 5.29 5.53 23.57
N MET A 92 4.58 6.64 23.58
CA MET A 92 4.82 7.75 22.65
C MET A 92 6.22 8.34 22.83
N GLU A 93 6.67 8.54 24.08
CA GLU A 93 8.03 9.00 24.39
C GLU A 93 9.08 7.97 23.95
N TYR A 94 8.81 6.69 24.16
CA TYR A 94 9.68 5.60 23.70
C TYR A 94 9.78 5.57 22.17
N CYS A 95 8.65 5.65 21.46
CA CYS A 95 8.61 5.72 20.00
C CYS A 95 9.42 6.91 19.46
N LYS A 96 9.27 8.09 20.07
CA LYS A 96 10.07 9.28 19.75
C LYS A 96 11.57 9.04 19.92
N LYS A 97 11.97 8.38 21.02
CA LYS A 97 13.36 8.05 21.31
C LYS A 97 13.98 7.12 20.28
N ILE A 98 13.24 6.10 19.80
CA ILE A 98 13.73 5.13 18.83
C ILE A 98 13.49 5.56 17.37
N GLY A 99 12.79 6.67 17.15
CA GLY A 99 12.54 7.26 15.83
C GLY A 99 11.51 6.50 14.98
N ILE A 100 10.40 6.07 15.58
CA ILE A 100 9.19 5.58 14.89
C ILE A 100 8.02 6.45 15.31
N GLN A 101 7.05 6.69 14.43
CA GLN A 101 5.85 7.44 14.79
C GLN A 101 4.92 6.60 15.66
N TYR A 102 4.28 7.28 16.62
CA TYR A 102 3.24 6.73 17.47
C TYR A 102 1.87 7.20 16.99
N LEU A 103 0.95 6.27 16.78
CA LEU A 103 -0.45 6.55 16.44
C LEU A 103 -1.36 5.85 17.44
N CYS A 104 -2.54 6.39 17.67
CA CYS A 104 -3.50 5.77 18.57
C CYS A 104 -4.93 5.95 18.03
N THR A 105 -5.75 4.92 18.21
CA THR A 105 -7.18 4.95 17.94
C THR A 105 -7.92 5.31 19.22
N PRO A 106 -8.58 6.47 19.34
CA PRO A 106 -9.52 6.74 20.42
C PRO A 106 -10.85 6.04 20.14
N PHE A 107 -11.36 5.28 21.09
CA PHE A 107 -12.69 4.64 20.98
C PHE A 107 -13.82 5.43 21.65
N SER A 108 -13.52 6.65 22.12
CA SER A 108 -14.51 7.59 22.64
C SER A 108 -14.05 9.02 22.45
N LEU A 109 -14.99 9.97 22.55
CA LEU A 109 -14.64 11.40 22.52
C LEU A 109 -13.67 11.79 23.64
N LYS A 110 -13.85 11.23 24.84
CA LYS A 110 -12.95 11.47 25.96
C LYS A 110 -11.55 10.95 25.68
N ALA A 111 -11.43 9.72 25.13
CA ALA A 111 -10.14 9.19 24.70
C ALA A 111 -9.46 10.10 23.66
N ALA A 112 -10.21 10.65 22.72
CA ALA A 112 -9.66 11.60 21.73
C ALA A 112 -9.11 12.87 22.39
N TYR A 113 -9.83 13.45 23.36
CA TYR A 113 -9.32 14.62 24.09
C TYR A 113 -8.09 14.31 24.94
N GLU A 114 -8.03 13.13 25.57
CA GLU A 114 -6.85 12.69 26.32
C GLU A 114 -5.62 12.52 25.42
N LEU A 115 -5.80 11.92 24.23
CA LEU A 115 -4.74 11.79 23.24
C LEU A 115 -4.32 13.14 22.63
N ASP A 116 -5.27 14.05 22.41
CA ASP A 116 -4.97 15.42 21.98
C ASP A 116 -4.10 16.15 22.99
N ALA A 117 -4.49 16.11 24.27
CA ALA A 117 -3.73 16.69 25.38
C ALA A 117 -2.35 16.02 25.58
N MET A 118 -2.21 14.75 25.18
CA MET A 118 -0.93 14.04 25.16
C MET A 118 -0.01 14.52 24.03
N GLY A 119 -0.58 15.08 22.96
CA GLY A 119 0.17 15.65 21.83
C GLY A 119 0.38 14.70 20.65
N VAL A 120 -0.55 13.77 20.40
CA VAL A 120 -0.49 12.92 19.19
C VAL A 120 -0.54 13.77 17.92
N ASP A 121 0.12 13.30 16.86
CA ASP A 121 0.20 14.05 15.58
C ASP A 121 -1.06 13.86 14.70
N ALA A 122 -1.79 12.77 14.88
CA ALA A 122 -2.99 12.42 14.09
C ALA A 122 -3.88 11.47 14.89
N PHE A 123 -5.11 11.27 14.40
CA PHE A 123 -6.05 10.28 14.93
C PHE A 123 -6.30 9.17 13.93
N LYS A 124 -6.30 7.92 14.43
CA LYS A 124 -6.91 6.80 13.69
C LYS A 124 -8.34 6.64 14.19
N ILE A 125 -9.27 6.45 13.27
CA ILE A 125 -10.68 6.16 13.57
C ILE A 125 -10.96 4.72 13.16
N GLY A 126 -11.45 3.92 14.08
CA GLY A 126 -11.86 2.55 13.82
C GLY A 126 -13.10 2.48 12.93
N SER A 127 -13.35 1.30 12.34
CA SER A 127 -14.52 1.10 11.48
C SER A 127 -15.83 1.24 12.25
N GLY A 128 -15.84 0.91 13.54
CA GLY A 128 -17.02 1.04 14.41
C GLY A 128 -17.45 2.49 14.65
N GLU A 129 -16.48 3.39 14.66
CA GLU A 129 -16.69 4.83 14.95
C GLU A 129 -16.96 5.64 13.69
N MET A 130 -16.78 5.07 12.48
CA MET A 130 -16.86 5.80 11.21
C MET A 130 -18.22 6.49 10.99
N THR A 131 -19.29 5.94 11.52
CA THR A 131 -20.63 6.51 11.40
C THR A 131 -21.03 7.42 12.58
N ASP A 132 -20.21 7.53 13.62
CA ASP A 132 -20.45 8.43 14.75
C ASP A 132 -20.06 9.88 14.41
N ILE A 133 -20.81 10.47 13.47
CA ILE A 133 -20.57 11.83 12.97
C ILE A 133 -20.48 12.88 14.10
N PRO A 134 -21.34 12.86 15.16
CA PRO A 134 -21.22 13.83 16.25
C PRO A 134 -19.86 13.83 16.93
N THR A 135 -19.29 12.66 17.19
CA THR A 135 -17.95 12.50 17.78
C THR A 135 -16.87 12.89 16.79
N LEU A 136 -16.97 12.41 15.54
CA LEU A 136 -15.98 12.69 14.50
C LEU A 136 -15.81 14.19 14.20
N VAL A 137 -16.91 14.95 14.16
CA VAL A 137 -16.86 16.41 13.98
C VAL A 137 -16.12 17.09 15.13
N ARG A 138 -16.26 16.61 16.37
CA ARG A 138 -15.55 17.17 17.51
C ARG A 138 -14.06 16.83 17.47
N ILE A 139 -13.71 15.61 17.04
CA ILE A 139 -12.32 15.21 16.84
C ILE A 139 -11.69 16.04 15.71
N ALA A 140 -12.39 16.24 14.59
CA ALA A 140 -11.91 17.05 13.47
C ALA A 140 -11.59 18.49 13.87
N ARG A 141 -12.37 19.06 14.80
CA ARG A 141 -12.13 20.42 15.34
C ARG A 141 -10.85 20.55 16.16
N LEU A 142 -10.22 19.46 16.55
CA LEU A 142 -8.88 19.46 17.15
C LEU A 142 -7.78 19.80 16.13
N GLY A 143 -8.13 19.81 14.82
CA GLY A 143 -7.26 20.27 13.73
C GLY A 143 -6.15 19.29 13.33
N LYS A 144 -6.19 18.05 13.82
CA LYS A 144 -5.20 17.02 13.46
C LYS A 144 -5.71 16.11 12.36
N PRO A 145 -4.85 15.60 11.47
CA PRO A 145 -5.22 14.65 10.45
C PRO A 145 -5.95 13.42 10.99
N MET A 146 -6.91 12.89 10.22
CA MET A 146 -7.69 11.72 10.58
C MET A 146 -7.56 10.63 9.52
N ILE A 147 -7.25 9.42 9.95
CA ILE A 147 -7.25 8.21 9.11
C ILE A 147 -8.47 7.37 9.53
N VAL A 148 -9.44 7.23 8.64
CA VAL A 148 -10.75 6.62 8.93
C VAL A 148 -10.87 5.27 8.23
N SER A 149 -11.09 4.18 8.97
CA SER A 149 -11.37 2.86 8.41
C SER A 149 -12.84 2.73 8.05
N THR A 150 -13.14 2.01 6.94
CA THR A 150 -14.47 1.95 6.33
C THR A 150 -15.11 0.56 6.40
N GLY A 151 -14.63 -0.33 7.25
CA GLY A 151 -15.23 -1.65 7.44
C GLY A 151 -16.70 -1.58 7.86
N MET A 152 -17.48 -2.60 7.53
CA MET A 152 -18.91 -2.72 7.87
C MET A 152 -19.80 -1.59 7.28
N SER A 153 -19.32 -0.80 6.34
CA SER A 153 -20.02 0.39 5.85
C SER A 153 -20.31 0.35 4.36
N THR A 154 -21.46 0.89 3.99
CA THR A 154 -21.82 1.13 2.59
C THR A 154 -21.14 2.38 2.05
N ILE A 155 -21.09 2.50 0.72
CA ILE A 155 -20.51 3.70 0.07
C ILE A 155 -21.28 4.98 0.44
N GLU A 156 -22.59 4.89 0.68
CA GLU A 156 -23.43 6.00 1.08
C GLU A 156 -23.10 6.47 2.50
N GLU A 157 -22.81 5.55 3.42
CA GLU A 157 -22.38 5.87 4.78
C GLU A 157 -20.98 6.52 4.78
N ILE A 158 -20.04 5.95 4.02
CA ILE A 158 -18.70 6.52 3.87
C ILE A 158 -18.79 7.94 3.28
N ARG A 159 -19.60 8.14 2.24
CA ARG A 159 -19.81 9.44 1.61
C ARG A 159 -20.38 10.45 2.60
N ARG A 160 -21.39 10.07 3.38
CA ARG A 160 -21.97 10.95 4.41
C ARG A 160 -20.92 11.44 5.40
N THR A 161 -20.08 10.53 5.87
CA THR A 161 -18.98 10.86 6.79
C THR A 161 -17.93 11.74 6.11
N TYR A 162 -17.53 11.39 4.88
CA TYR A 162 -16.60 12.21 4.09
C TYR A 162 -17.12 13.64 3.89
N ASP A 163 -18.37 13.80 3.43
CA ASP A 163 -18.95 15.11 3.12
C ASP A 163 -18.97 16.02 4.36
N VAL A 164 -19.28 15.46 5.54
CA VAL A 164 -19.29 16.20 6.79
C VAL A 164 -17.89 16.56 7.27
N LEU A 165 -16.95 15.62 7.23
CA LEU A 165 -15.59 15.84 7.71
C LEU A 165 -14.82 16.78 6.75
N ASN A 166 -15.01 16.65 5.45
CA ASN A 166 -14.35 17.51 4.46
C ASN A 166 -14.70 18.99 4.64
N GLN A 167 -15.93 19.29 5.08
CA GLN A 167 -16.36 20.66 5.39
C GLN A 167 -15.63 21.26 6.60
N THR A 168 -15.02 20.45 7.46
CA THR A 168 -14.23 20.95 8.60
C THR A 168 -12.83 21.42 8.21
N GLY A 169 -12.37 21.09 6.99
CA GLY A 169 -11.03 21.41 6.49
C GLY A 169 -9.91 20.53 7.08
N VAL A 170 -10.25 19.49 7.86
CA VAL A 170 -9.26 18.54 8.39
C VAL A 170 -8.69 17.67 7.27
N SER A 171 -7.41 17.35 7.34
CA SER A 171 -6.80 16.40 6.40
C SER A 171 -7.33 15.00 6.63
N LEU A 172 -7.84 14.35 5.57
CA LEU A 172 -8.51 13.06 5.64
C LEU A 172 -7.78 11.98 4.85
N ALA A 173 -7.77 10.79 5.44
CA ALA A 173 -7.50 9.55 4.74
C ALA A 173 -8.60 8.54 5.03
N PHE A 174 -8.95 7.70 4.03
CA PHE A 174 -9.87 6.60 4.19
C PHE A 174 -9.20 5.30 3.80
N THR A 175 -9.36 4.25 4.62
CA THR A 175 -8.80 2.94 4.32
C THR A 175 -9.92 1.96 3.95
N ASN A 176 -9.81 1.30 2.78
CA ASN A 176 -10.60 0.12 2.48
C ASN A 176 -10.34 -0.93 3.58
N CYS A 177 -11.39 -1.48 4.15
CA CYS A 177 -11.28 -2.39 5.28
C CYS A 177 -12.47 -3.37 5.27
N ILE A 178 -12.20 -4.62 5.63
CA ILE A 178 -13.24 -5.62 5.94
C ILE A 178 -13.04 -6.04 7.38
N SER A 179 -14.08 -5.82 8.21
CA SER A 179 -14.03 -6.10 9.66
C SER A 179 -14.40 -7.55 9.99
N GLU A 180 -13.87 -8.50 9.24
CA GLU A 180 -13.81 -9.92 9.56
C GLU A 180 -12.38 -10.31 9.94
N TYR A 181 -12.20 -11.25 10.88
CA TYR A 181 -10.91 -11.58 11.49
C TYR A 181 -10.64 -13.09 11.49
N PRO A 182 -10.09 -13.70 10.39
CA PRO A 182 -9.76 -13.10 9.11
C PRO A 182 -10.94 -13.03 8.13
N PRO A 183 -10.91 -12.14 7.13
CA PRO A 183 -11.88 -12.09 6.04
C PRO A 183 -11.60 -13.19 5.02
N LYS A 184 -12.63 -13.54 4.23
CA LYS A 184 -12.41 -14.29 3.00
C LYS A 184 -11.83 -13.38 1.93
N TYR A 185 -10.92 -13.93 1.10
CA TYR A 185 -10.28 -13.13 0.04
C TYR A 185 -11.28 -12.57 -0.98
N GLU A 186 -12.36 -13.30 -1.27
CA GLU A 186 -13.43 -12.89 -2.20
C GLU A 186 -14.20 -11.64 -1.71
N ASP A 187 -14.21 -11.39 -0.38
CA ASP A 187 -14.97 -10.29 0.23
C ASP A 187 -14.14 -8.99 0.33
N ILE A 188 -12.82 -9.04 0.11
CA ILE A 188 -11.92 -7.88 0.30
C ILE A 188 -12.13 -6.80 -0.74
N ASN A 189 -12.52 -7.16 -1.97
CA ASN A 189 -12.87 -6.22 -3.04
C ASN A 189 -11.83 -5.11 -3.27
N LEU A 190 -10.54 -5.46 -3.40
CA LEU A 190 -9.44 -4.49 -3.52
C LEU A 190 -9.66 -3.41 -4.60
N LYS A 191 -10.36 -3.74 -5.69
CA LYS A 191 -10.68 -2.76 -6.75
C LYS A 191 -11.56 -1.61 -6.26
N PHE A 192 -12.17 -1.72 -5.07
CA PHE A 192 -12.92 -0.64 -4.46
C PHE A 192 -12.01 0.56 -4.14
N ILE A 193 -10.72 0.34 -3.90
CA ILE A 193 -9.70 1.40 -3.75
C ILE A 193 -9.75 2.39 -4.91
N LEU A 194 -9.86 1.91 -6.16
CA LEU A 194 -9.97 2.76 -7.35
C LEU A 194 -11.28 3.56 -7.42
N GLN A 195 -12.32 3.06 -6.77
CA GLN A 195 -13.59 3.79 -6.66
C GLN A 195 -13.51 4.83 -5.55
N MET A 196 -12.88 4.50 -4.43
CA MET A 196 -12.66 5.44 -3.32
C MET A 196 -11.89 6.69 -3.79
N GLU A 197 -10.84 6.54 -4.59
CA GLU A 197 -10.10 7.68 -5.19
C GLU A 197 -11.01 8.62 -6.00
N LYS A 198 -11.97 8.06 -6.74
CA LYS A 198 -12.93 8.85 -7.54
C LYS A 198 -14.01 9.50 -6.69
N HIS A 199 -14.46 8.81 -5.64
CA HIS A 199 -15.53 9.30 -4.77
C HIS A 199 -15.06 10.29 -3.72
N PHE A 200 -13.79 10.22 -3.31
CA PHE A 200 -13.20 11.00 -2.22
C PHE A 200 -11.89 11.66 -2.68
N PRO A 201 -11.96 12.59 -3.68
CA PRO A 201 -10.77 13.11 -4.37
C PRO A 201 -9.84 13.93 -3.47
N ASP A 202 -10.37 14.48 -2.37
CA ASP A 202 -9.60 15.28 -1.41
C ASP A 202 -9.01 14.41 -0.27
N ALA A 203 -9.34 13.12 -0.22
CA ALA A 203 -8.81 12.20 0.78
C ALA A 203 -7.66 11.34 0.23
N ILE A 204 -6.74 10.95 1.11
CA ILE A 204 -5.77 9.92 0.80
C ILE A 204 -6.44 8.56 0.97
N ILE A 205 -6.24 7.65 0.01
CA ILE A 205 -6.83 6.31 0.06
C ILE A 205 -5.77 5.30 0.50
N GLY A 206 -6.18 4.41 1.40
CA GLY A 206 -5.37 3.35 1.96
C GLY A 206 -6.10 2.02 2.05
N HIS A 207 -5.46 1.07 2.72
CA HIS A 207 -6.01 -0.25 3.02
C HIS A 207 -5.64 -0.67 4.44
N SER A 208 -6.64 -1.06 5.24
CA SER A 208 -6.48 -1.70 6.54
C SER A 208 -6.78 -3.18 6.37
N ASP A 209 -5.75 -4.00 6.51
CA ASP A 209 -5.73 -5.39 6.05
C ASP A 209 -5.79 -6.37 7.23
N HIS A 210 -6.86 -7.18 7.26
CA HIS A 210 -7.09 -8.22 8.26
C HIS A 210 -6.86 -9.66 7.73
N THR A 211 -6.18 -9.80 6.57
CA THR A 211 -5.75 -11.14 6.12
C THR A 211 -4.55 -11.64 6.94
N PRO A 212 -4.33 -12.96 7.04
CA PRO A 212 -3.21 -13.50 7.82
C PRO A 212 -1.85 -13.45 7.09
N ASP A 213 -1.81 -12.87 5.89
CA ASP A 213 -0.63 -12.80 5.01
C ASP A 213 -0.44 -11.42 4.38
N LEU A 214 0.35 -11.30 3.31
CA LEU A 214 0.81 -10.03 2.74
C LEU A 214 0.20 -9.70 1.36
N TYR A 215 -0.53 -10.63 0.73
CA TYR A 215 -0.90 -10.52 -0.70
C TYR A 215 -1.85 -9.35 -0.96
N THR A 216 -2.82 -9.16 -0.09
CA THR A 216 -3.82 -8.09 -0.23
C THR A 216 -3.23 -6.71 -0.01
N SER A 217 -2.27 -6.59 0.91
CA SER A 217 -1.50 -5.36 1.10
C SER A 217 -0.69 -4.98 -0.14
N PHE A 218 0.03 -5.93 -0.77
CA PHE A 218 0.73 -5.69 -2.03
C PHE A 218 -0.23 -5.33 -3.17
N GLY A 219 -1.37 -6.05 -3.25
CA GLY A 219 -2.43 -5.76 -4.20
C GLY A 219 -2.98 -4.35 -4.04
N ALA A 220 -3.22 -3.91 -2.81
CA ALA A 220 -3.72 -2.57 -2.51
C ALA A 220 -2.73 -1.47 -2.96
N VAL A 221 -1.44 -1.64 -2.72
CA VAL A 221 -0.39 -0.71 -3.17
C VAL A 221 -0.40 -0.59 -4.69
N THR A 222 -0.49 -1.71 -5.42
CA THR A 222 -0.53 -1.67 -6.89
C THR A 222 -1.79 -1.01 -7.45
N LEU A 223 -2.86 -0.95 -6.66
CA LEU A 223 -4.12 -0.26 -6.98
C LEU A 223 -4.16 1.20 -6.50
N GLY A 224 -3.06 1.73 -5.96
CA GLY A 224 -2.95 3.13 -5.59
C GLY A 224 -3.05 3.43 -4.09
N ALA A 225 -3.23 2.44 -3.22
CA ALA A 225 -3.25 2.67 -1.78
C ALA A 225 -1.95 3.31 -1.30
N ARG A 226 -2.07 4.40 -0.53
CA ARG A 226 -0.95 5.19 0.02
C ARG A 226 -0.74 4.96 1.52
N ILE A 227 -1.66 4.30 2.18
CA ILE A 227 -1.55 3.86 3.58
C ILE A 227 -1.84 2.38 3.61
N ILE A 228 -0.98 1.61 4.25
CA ILE A 228 -1.18 0.19 4.56
C ILE A 228 -1.13 0.03 6.07
N GLU A 229 -2.19 -0.53 6.63
CA GLU A 229 -2.25 -0.89 8.04
C GLU A 229 -2.36 -2.40 8.17
N LYS A 230 -1.54 -2.99 9.04
CA LYS A 230 -1.47 -4.44 9.25
C LYS A 230 -1.29 -4.78 10.73
N HIS A 231 -2.12 -5.68 11.25
CA HIS A 231 -1.97 -6.20 12.61
C HIS A 231 -0.66 -6.95 12.79
N VAL A 232 0.01 -6.71 13.92
CA VAL A 232 1.28 -7.34 14.27
C VAL A 232 1.24 -8.00 15.64
N ILE A 233 2.03 -9.05 15.81
CA ILE A 233 2.20 -9.77 17.07
C ILE A 233 3.66 -10.22 17.21
N LEU A 234 4.17 -10.30 18.45
CA LEU A 234 5.55 -10.75 18.70
C LEU A 234 5.76 -12.23 18.35
N ASP A 235 4.78 -13.07 18.67
CA ASP A 235 4.82 -14.51 18.38
C ASP A 235 3.40 -15.00 18.00
N LYS A 236 3.24 -15.44 16.76
CA LYS A 236 1.96 -15.96 16.23
C LYS A 236 1.45 -17.22 16.97
N ARG A 237 2.27 -17.85 17.80
CA ARG A 237 1.87 -18.98 18.66
C ARG A 237 1.23 -18.52 19.97
N THR A 238 1.46 -17.27 20.37
CA THR A 238 0.89 -16.73 21.60
C THR A 238 -0.57 -16.35 21.35
N PRO A 239 -1.52 -16.89 22.14
CA PRO A 239 -2.91 -16.46 22.05
C PRO A 239 -3.04 -14.95 22.29
N GLY A 240 -3.77 -14.28 21.41
CA GLY A 240 -4.04 -12.84 21.50
C GLY A 240 -5.36 -12.52 20.82
N PRO A 241 -5.93 -11.35 21.10
CA PRO A 241 -7.26 -10.98 20.58
C PRO A 241 -7.31 -10.92 19.06
N ASP A 242 -6.22 -10.52 18.39
CA ASP A 242 -6.12 -10.40 16.93
C ASP A 242 -5.02 -11.29 16.35
N GLN A 243 -4.61 -12.35 17.08
CA GLN A 243 -3.57 -13.29 16.66
C GLN A 243 -3.83 -13.88 15.25
N SER A 244 -5.10 -14.23 14.95
CA SER A 244 -5.47 -14.90 13.70
C SER A 244 -5.24 -14.04 12.45
N VAL A 245 -5.17 -12.72 12.58
CA VAL A 245 -4.99 -11.75 11.49
C VAL A 245 -3.65 -11.03 11.57
N SER A 246 -2.88 -11.30 12.62
CA SER A 246 -1.60 -10.65 12.84
C SER A 246 -0.47 -11.36 12.10
N ILE A 247 0.41 -10.57 11.52
CA ILE A 247 1.71 -11.01 11.04
C ILE A 247 2.77 -10.83 12.12
N ASP A 248 3.85 -11.61 12.07
CA ASP A 248 5.01 -11.36 12.93
C ASP A 248 5.91 -10.25 12.35
N PHE A 249 6.92 -9.85 13.10
CA PHE A 249 7.79 -8.75 12.68
C PHE A 249 8.79 -9.13 11.58
N GLN A 250 9.02 -10.42 11.32
CA GLN A 250 9.76 -10.87 10.16
C GLN A 250 8.90 -10.73 8.89
N GLU A 251 7.62 -11.11 8.98
CA GLU A 251 6.64 -10.89 7.90
C GLU A 251 6.40 -9.39 7.67
N LEU A 252 6.37 -8.57 8.72
CA LEU A 252 6.30 -7.11 8.60
C LEU A 252 7.51 -6.55 7.84
N HIS A 253 8.71 -7.03 8.13
CA HIS A 253 9.91 -6.63 7.37
C HIS A 253 9.78 -7.01 5.88
N GLN A 254 9.27 -8.22 5.58
CA GLN A 254 9.00 -8.64 4.20
C GLN A 254 7.95 -7.75 3.53
N LEU A 255 6.91 -7.36 4.25
CA LEU A 255 5.90 -6.42 3.75
C LEU A 255 6.52 -5.08 3.38
N VAL A 256 7.30 -4.50 4.29
CA VAL A 256 7.97 -3.21 4.07
C VAL A 256 8.91 -3.28 2.86
N ASP A 257 9.83 -4.25 2.83
CA ASP A 257 10.78 -4.44 1.73
C ASP A 257 10.06 -4.65 0.38
N GLY A 258 9.00 -5.47 0.38
CA GLY A 258 8.18 -5.73 -0.81
C GLY A 258 7.45 -4.47 -1.30
N ILE A 259 6.88 -3.67 -0.41
CA ILE A 259 6.24 -2.41 -0.77
C ILE A 259 7.26 -1.44 -1.39
N ARG A 260 8.46 -1.29 -0.82
CA ARG A 260 9.50 -0.41 -1.38
C ARG A 260 9.91 -0.84 -2.78
N LYS A 261 10.08 -2.14 -3.01
CA LYS A 261 10.34 -2.69 -4.34
C LYS A 261 9.20 -2.46 -5.33
N LEU A 262 7.95 -2.55 -4.86
CA LEU A 262 6.78 -2.24 -5.69
C LEU A 262 6.75 -0.75 -6.08
N GLU A 263 7.01 0.16 -5.14
CA GLU A 263 7.08 1.60 -5.41
C GLU A 263 8.09 1.90 -6.52
N ASP A 264 9.27 1.30 -6.47
CA ASP A 264 10.31 1.44 -7.51
C ASP A 264 9.86 0.85 -8.86
N ALA A 265 9.04 -0.21 -8.82
CA ALA A 265 8.59 -0.94 -10.03
C ALA A 265 7.36 -0.31 -10.70
N LEU A 266 6.58 0.51 -9.99
CA LEU A 266 5.32 1.12 -10.46
C LEU A 266 5.54 2.30 -11.43
N GLY A 267 6.44 2.14 -12.40
CA GLY A 267 6.59 3.10 -13.49
C GLY A 267 5.53 2.94 -14.58
N SER A 268 5.25 4.03 -15.31
CA SER A 268 4.26 4.05 -16.40
C SER A 268 4.86 4.17 -17.81
N VAL A 269 6.18 4.28 -17.93
CA VAL A 269 6.85 4.55 -19.21
C VAL A 269 7.51 3.29 -19.75
N LYS A 270 7.08 2.85 -20.95
CA LYS A 270 7.76 1.79 -21.68
C LYS A 270 8.85 2.39 -22.58
N LYS A 271 10.10 2.13 -22.24
CA LYS A 271 11.28 2.55 -23.02
C LYS A 271 12.32 1.41 -23.05
N VAL A 272 13.26 1.52 -23.97
CA VAL A 272 14.46 0.65 -23.93
C VAL A 272 15.38 1.16 -22.85
N HIS A 273 15.72 0.30 -21.90
CA HIS A 273 16.69 0.63 -20.86
C HIS A 273 18.12 0.37 -21.36
N PRO A 274 19.14 1.11 -20.91
CA PRO A 274 20.52 0.90 -21.33
C PRO A 274 21.00 -0.56 -21.18
N GLY A 275 20.56 -1.26 -20.13
CA GLY A 275 20.87 -2.68 -19.94
C GLY A 275 20.24 -3.65 -20.94
N GLU A 276 19.25 -3.19 -21.74
CA GLU A 276 18.61 -4.01 -22.79
C GLU A 276 19.27 -3.82 -24.17
N GLU A 277 20.12 -2.81 -24.36
CA GLU A 277 20.66 -2.44 -25.67
C GLU A 277 21.53 -3.55 -26.27
N GLU A 278 22.39 -4.18 -25.47
CA GLU A 278 23.19 -5.32 -25.91
C GLU A 278 22.29 -6.49 -26.32
N THR A 279 21.34 -6.85 -25.48
CA THR A 279 20.38 -7.93 -25.77
C THR A 279 19.56 -7.62 -27.02
N ARG A 280 19.11 -6.38 -27.18
CA ARG A 280 18.36 -5.92 -28.36
C ARG A 280 19.19 -6.06 -29.63
N SER A 281 20.48 -5.70 -29.58
CA SER A 281 21.39 -5.79 -30.71
C SER A 281 21.53 -7.21 -31.26
N TRP A 282 21.72 -8.20 -30.40
CA TRP A 282 21.89 -9.58 -30.85
C TRP A 282 20.55 -10.35 -31.01
N ALA A 283 19.53 -10.04 -30.23
CA ALA A 283 18.28 -10.81 -30.19
C ALA A 283 17.29 -10.40 -31.29
N PHE A 284 17.26 -9.14 -31.69
CA PHE A 284 16.38 -8.68 -32.75
C PHE A 284 16.79 -9.27 -34.08
N ARG A 285 15.91 -9.17 -35.08
CA ARG A 285 16.13 -9.73 -36.38
C ARG A 285 16.24 -8.65 -37.46
N SER A 286 17.19 -8.85 -38.35
CA SER A 286 17.36 -8.05 -39.55
C SER A 286 17.08 -8.88 -40.79
N LEU A 287 16.85 -8.20 -41.89
CA LEU A 287 16.67 -8.84 -43.20
C LEU A 287 18.00 -9.43 -43.69
N VAL A 288 17.91 -10.64 -44.26
CA VAL A 288 19.04 -11.37 -44.84
C VAL A 288 18.62 -11.94 -46.18
N THR A 289 19.59 -12.15 -47.07
CA THR A 289 19.39 -12.90 -48.33
C THR A 289 19.24 -14.38 -48.06
N LYS A 290 18.32 -15.04 -48.76
CA LYS A 290 18.12 -16.50 -48.81
C LYS A 290 18.88 -17.17 -49.95
N ARG A 291 19.26 -16.38 -50.97
CA ARG A 291 20.03 -16.80 -52.16
C ARG A 291 20.83 -15.59 -52.65
N PRO A 292 21.86 -15.77 -53.49
CA PRO A 292 22.56 -14.67 -54.10
C PRO A 292 21.64 -13.82 -54.98
N ILE A 293 21.84 -12.49 -54.92
CA ILE A 293 21.07 -11.51 -55.71
C ILE A 293 22.07 -10.71 -56.55
N LYS A 294 21.79 -10.60 -57.84
CA LYS A 294 22.66 -9.88 -58.81
C LYS A 294 22.34 -8.38 -58.83
N LYS A 295 23.34 -7.57 -59.12
CA LYS A 295 23.15 -6.13 -59.38
C LYS A 295 22.08 -5.92 -60.46
N GLY A 296 21.18 -4.98 -60.18
CA GLY A 296 20.04 -4.68 -61.06
C GLY A 296 18.87 -5.69 -60.99
N GLN A 297 19.00 -6.75 -60.19
CA GLN A 297 17.91 -7.71 -59.98
C GLN A 297 16.86 -7.10 -59.03
N ARG A 298 15.59 -7.29 -59.39
CA ARG A 298 14.47 -6.89 -58.52
C ARG A 298 14.36 -7.85 -57.35
N ILE A 299 14.17 -7.31 -56.14
CA ILE A 299 14.02 -8.11 -54.93
C ILE A 299 12.61 -8.69 -54.87
N GLU A 300 12.53 -10.00 -54.78
CA GLU A 300 11.28 -10.74 -54.63
C GLU A 300 11.19 -11.30 -53.17
N GLU A 301 9.99 -11.59 -52.69
CA GLU A 301 9.71 -12.03 -51.34
C GLU A 301 10.47 -13.32 -50.95
N ASP A 302 10.61 -14.24 -51.92
CA ASP A 302 11.31 -15.53 -51.73
C ASP A 302 12.83 -15.39 -51.59
N MET A 303 13.40 -14.23 -51.96
CA MET A 303 14.86 -13.97 -51.96
C MET A 303 15.39 -13.52 -50.60
N ILE A 304 14.53 -13.03 -49.70
CA ILE A 304 14.93 -12.44 -48.42
C ILE A 304 14.13 -13.05 -47.28
N TRP A 305 14.71 -13.00 -46.08
CA TRP A 305 14.07 -13.43 -44.86
C TRP A 305 14.65 -12.68 -43.66
N SER A 306 14.29 -13.08 -42.46
CA SER A 306 14.78 -12.45 -41.21
C SER A 306 15.60 -13.41 -40.37
N LYS A 307 16.80 -12.98 -39.97
CA LYS A 307 17.67 -13.69 -39.01
C LYS A 307 18.24 -12.72 -37.97
N ARG A 308 18.74 -13.24 -36.87
CA ARG A 308 19.60 -12.48 -35.96
C ARG A 308 20.96 -12.23 -36.62
N PRO A 309 21.67 -11.12 -36.24
CA PRO A 309 21.40 -10.12 -35.21
C PRO A 309 20.49 -8.96 -35.69
N GLY A 310 20.16 -8.04 -34.78
CA GLY A 310 19.37 -6.84 -35.04
C GLY A 310 20.16 -5.63 -35.54
N THR A 311 21.34 -5.84 -36.12
CA THR A 311 22.28 -4.78 -36.53
C THR A 311 22.15 -4.34 -38.01
N GLY A 312 21.30 -5.03 -38.82
CA GLY A 312 20.98 -4.69 -40.20
C GLY A 312 19.61 -4.01 -40.33
N ILE A 313 19.03 -4.05 -41.51
CA ILE A 313 17.68 -3.54 -41.80
C ILE A 313 16.68 -4.33 -40.95
N PRO A 314 15.89 -3.67 -40.07
CA PRO A 314 14.92 -4.38 -39.22
C PRO A 314 13.92 -5.21 -40.05
N ALA A 315 13.60 -6.42 -39.59
CA ALA A 315 12.73 -7.37 -40.28
C ALA A 315 11.35 -6.79 -40.61
N TYR A 316 10.80 -5.90 -39.82
CA TYR A 316 9.48 -5.27 -40.03
C TYR A 316 9.42 -4.42 -41.32
N ARG A 317 10.61 -3.99 -41.83
CA ARG A 317 10.73 -3.19 -43.07
C ARG A 317 10.78 -4.04 -44.35
N MET A 318 10.54 -5.36 -44.24
CA MET A 318 10.62 -6.29 -45.39
C MET A 318 9.78 -5.82 -46.57
N LYS A 319 8.57 -5.31 -46.35
CA LYS A 319 7.68 -4.80 -47.41
C LYS A 319 8.23 -3.58 -48.15
N GLU A 320 9.09 -2.79 -47.48
CA GLU A 320 9.74 -1.62 -48.10
C GLU A 320 10.88 -2.01 -49.03
N ILE A 321 11.44 -3.21 -48.84
CA ILE A 321 12.57 -3.73 -49.64
C ILE A 321 12.10 -4.55 -50.80
N ILE A 322 11.00 -5.29 -50.65
CA ILE A 322 10.41 -6.05 -51.78
C ILE A 322 10.03 -5.09 -52.92
N GLY A 323 10.51 -5.38 -54.12
CA GLY A 323 10.27 -4.59 -55.32
C GLY A 323 11.35 -3.56 -55.65
N LYS A 324 12.28 -3.25 -54.76
CA LYS A 324 13.49 -2.46 -55.05
C LYS A 324 14.46 -3.25 -55.91
N TYR A 325 15.47 -2.57 -56.45
CA TYR A 325 16.52 -3.20 -57.27
C TYR A 325 17.84 -3.23 -56.49
N ALA A 326 18.58 -4.33 -56.66
CA ALA A 326 19.91 -4.45 -56.02
C ALA A 326 20.92 -3.47 -56.69
N ALA A 327 21.58 -2.66 -55.86
CA ALA A 327 22.59 -1.73 -56.34
C ALA A 327 23.94 -2.43 -56.57
N THR A 328 24.18 -3.55 -55.91
CA THR A 328 25.41 -4.38 -56.02
C THR A 328 25.05 -5.87 -56.09
N ASP A 329 26.04 -6.73 -56.37
CA ASP A 329 25.89 -8.16 -56.11
C ASP A 329 25.84 -8.42 -54.62
N ILE A 330 24.89 -9.21 -54.15
CA ILE A 330 24.69 -9.55 -52.73
C ILE A 330 24.75 -11.07 -52.58
N ASP A 331 25.64 -11.56 -51.72
CA ASP A 331 25.78 -13.00 -51.49
C ASP A 331 24.63 -13.58 -50.67
N GLU A 332 24.53 -14.91 -50.61
CA GLU A 332 23.56 -15.64 -49.83
C GLU A 332 23.91 -15.51 -48.32
N ASN A 333 22.89 -15.45 -47.47
CA ASN A 333 22.97 -15.44 -46.01
C ASN A 333 23.76 -14.26 -45.44
N VAL A 334 23.63 -13.08 -46.07
CA VAL A 334 24.22 -11.81 -45.60
C VAL A 334 23.13 -10.86 -45.10
N LEU A 335 23.46 -10.04 -44.10
CA LEU A 335 22.61 -8.93 -43.66
C LEU A 335 22.47 -7.89 -44.77
N LEU A 336 21.22 -7.50 -45.04
CA LEU A 336 20.93 -6.41 -45.94
C LEU A 336 21.20 -5.05 -45.32
N LYS A 337 21.75 -4.12 -46.11
CA LYS A 337 22.05 -2.74 -45.73
C LYS A 337 21.29 -1.77 -46.62
N GLU A 338 21.11 -0.52 -46.17
CA GLU A 338 20.43 0.50 -46.98
C GLU A 338 21.06 0.73 -48.35
N ASP A 339 22.40 0.68 -48.43
CA ASP A 339 23.17 0.90 -49.66
C ASP A 339 23.08 -0.29 -50.63
N ASP A 340 22.47 -1.41 -50.27
CA ASP A 340 22.31 -2.57 -51.14
C ASP A 340 21.21 -2.36 -52.21
N PHE A 341 20.47 -1.26 -52.14
CA PHE A 341 19.29 -1.00 -52.97
C PHE A 341 19.34 0.36 -53.66
N CYS A 342 18.69 0.46 -54.81
CA CYS A 342 18.41 1.67 -55.52
C CYS A 342 16.92 1.79 -55.92
#